data_ffdb0aa8d8728a62cecead6bfb034962
#
_entry.id   ffdb0aa8d8728a62cecead6bfb034962
#
_cell.length_a   1.000
_cell.length_b   1.000
_cell.length_c   1.000
_cell.angle_alpha   90.00
_cell.angle_beta   90.00
_cell.angle_gamma   90.00
#
_symmetry.space_group_name_H-M   'P 1'
#
loop_
_entity.id
_entity.type
_entity.pdbx_description
1 polymer ?
#
loop_
_entity_poly.entity_id
_entity_poly.type
_entity_poly.pdbx_seq_one_letter_code
_entity_poly.pdbx_strand_id
1 'polypeptide(L)'
;MVWIDCEMTGLDLEADGLCEVAALVTDSELNVLGEGVDVVIKPTDAQLEHMGEFVTEMHTKSGLLPLLAKGTTLEDAQQQVLAYVQEYCPTARKAPLAGNTIGTDRAFLAKYMPELEQHLHYRNIDVSSIKELARRWYPRVQHKAPAKTGNHRALADIQESIEELRYYRDALFVAQPGPSSEELTEIATKHCGALTGHRPAEPSATPDTNAEE
;
A
#
# COMPACT_ATOMS: atom_id res chain seq x y z
N MET A 1 -7.06 -3.82 -5.28
CA MET A 1 -5.78 -3.49 -4.59
C MET A 1 -5.62 -4.42 -3.41
N VAL A 2 -4.40 -4.87 -3.15
CA VAL A 2 -4.08 -5.68 -1.95
C VAL A 2 -3.37 -4.78 -0.95
N TRP A 3 -4.02 -4.55 0.17
CA TRP A 3 -3.49 -3.77 1.27
C TRP A 3 -2.77 -4.69 2.22
N ILE A 4 -1.54 -4.39 2.56
CA ILE A 4 -0.75 -5.14 3.55
C ILE A 4 -0.09 -4.14 4.47
N ASP A 5 0.00 -4.52 5.73
CA ASP A 5 0.79 -3.89 6.76
C ASP A 5 1.51 -4.96 7.55
N CYS A 6 2.73 -4.67 7.95
CA CYS A 6 3.59 -5.61 8.65
C CYS A 6 4.12 -4.98 9.94
N GLU A 7 4.08 -5.75 11.02
CA GLU A 7 4.83 -5.43 12.23
C GLU A 7 6.12 -6.25 12.25
N MET A 8 7.22 -5.63 12.65
CA MET A 8 8.56 -6.23 12.61
C MET A 8 9.27 -6.09 13.96
N THR A 9 10.32 -6.87 14.17
CA THR A 9 11.21 -6.71 15.34
C THR A 9 12.08 -5.45 15.25
N GLY A 10 12.17 -4.86 14.07
CA GLY A 10 12.94 -3.67 13.74
C GLY A 10 12.95 -3.46 12.23
N LEU A 11 13.79 -2.55 11.74
CA LEU A 11 13.81 -2.16 10.32
C LEU A 11 15.08 -2.62 9.58
N ASP A 12 15.98 -3.36 10.23
CA ASP A 12 17.15 -3.94 9.59
C ASP A 12 16.75 -5.25 8.90
N LEU A 13 16.70 -5.24 7.57
CA LEU A 13 16.33 -6.42 6.80
C LEU A 13 17.23 -7.65 7.08
N GLU A 14 18.48 -7.47 7.52
CA GLU A 14 19.37 -8.59 7.77
C GLU A 14 19.19 -9.20 9.17
N ALA A 15 18.85 -8.38 10.15
CA ALA A 15 18.77 -8.80 11.55
C ALA A 15 17.34 -8.98 12.06
N ASP A 16 16.38 -8.24 11.48
CA ASP A 16 14.99 -8.21 11.94
C ASP A 16 14.06 -9.11 11.12
N GLY A 17 12.93 -9.44 11.69
CA GLY A 17 11.91 -10.30 11.09
C GLY A 17 10.48 -9.82 11.29
N LEU A 18 9.57 -10.51 10.62
CA LEU A 18 8.13 -10.24 10.72
C LEU A 18 7.55 -10.76 12.04
N CYS A 19 6.73 -9.95 12.68
CA CYS A 19 5.97 -10.24 13.91
C CYS A 19 4.47 -10.44 13.65
N GLU A 20 3.92 -9.66 12.74
CA GLU A 20 2.52 -9.72 12.32
C GLU A 20 2.43 -9.30 10.86
N VAL A 21 1.54 -9.93 10.12
CA VAL A 21 1.19 -9.53 8.76
C VAL A 21 -0.33 -9.57 8.61
N ALA A 22 -0.92 -8.45 8.24
CA ALA A 22 -2.32 -8.40 7.89
C ALA A 22 -2.52 -8.05 6.42
N ALA A 23 -3.62 -8.50 5.84
CA ALA A 23 -4.04 -8.11 4.50
C ALA A 23 -5.55 -7.86 4.40
N LEU A 24 -5.90 -6.84 3.62
CA LEU A 24 -7.24 -6.56 3.13
C LEU A 24 -7.20 -6.41 1.61
N VAL A 25 -8.28 -6.77 0.94
CA VAL A 25 -8.45 -6.51 -0.50
C VAL A 25 -9.54 -5.48 -0.71
N THR A 26 -9.34 -4.55 -1.63
CA THR A 26 -10.38 -3.62 -2.09
C THR A 26 -10.53 -3.66 -3.61
N ASP A 27 -11.70 -3.27 -4.08
CA ASP A 27 -11.91 -2.89 -5.48
C ASP A 27 -11.23 -1.54 -5.80
N SER A 28 -11.47 -1.01 -7.02
CA SER A 28 -10.95 0.30 -7.44
C SER A 28 -11.61 1.48 -6.72
N GLU A 29 -12.82 1.27 -6.19
CA GLU A 29 -13.58 2.29 -5.45
C GLU A 29 -13.27 2.29 -3.94
N LEU A 30 -12.29 1.48 -3.52
CA LEU A 30 -11.88 1.29 -2.13
C LEU A 30 -12.95 0.57 -1.27
N ASN A 31 -13.87 -0.17 -1.88
CA ASN A 31 -14.77 -1.04 -1.13
C ASN A 31 -14.00 -2.28 -0.69
N VAL A 32 -14.07 -2.59 0.61
CA VAL A 32 -13.40 -3.76 1.19
C VAL A 32 -14.09 -5.04 0.73
N LEU A 33 -13.31 -6.03 0.32
CA LEU A 33 -13.75 -7.36 -0.08
C LEU A 33 -13.32 -8.37 0.97
N GLY A 34 -14.30 -9.06 1.56
CA GLY A 34 -14.05 -10.01 2.63
C GLY A 34 -13.73 -9.37 3.99
N GLU A 35 -13.33 -10.21 4.93
CA GLU A 35 -13.08 -9.79 6.32
C GLU A 35 -11.60 -9.44 6.56
N GLY A 36 -10.72 -9.79 5.63
CA GLY A 36 -9.28 -9.67 5.79
C GLY A 36 -8.66 -10.89 6.48
N VAL A 37 -7.35 -10.82 6.61
CA VAL A 37 -6.54 -11.80 7.34
C VAL A 37 -5.54 -11.04 8.22
N ASP A 38 -5.31 -11.55 9.43
CA ASP A 38 -4.36 -11.00 10.40
C ASP A 38 -3.64 -12.18 11.06
N VAL A 39 -2.33 -12.24 10.90
CA VAL A 39 -1.53 -13.41 11.32
C VAL A 39 -0.35 -12.97 12.15
N VAL A 40 -0.33 -13.37 13.41
CA VAL A 40 0.82 -13.20 14.30
C VAL A 40 1.84 -14.28 13.97
N ILE A 41 3.09 -13.87 13.79
CA ILE A 41 4.23 -14.70 13.44
C ILE A 41 5.14 -14.81 14.65
N LYS A 42 5.70 -16.00 14.87
CA LYS A 42 6.71 -16.21 15.90
C LYS A 42 8.10 -15.87 15.33
N PRO A 43 8.74 -14.76 15.76
CA PRO A 43 10.12 -14.47 15.36
C PRO A 43 11.08 -15.49 15.92
N THR A 44 12.29 -15.57 15.35
CA THR A 44 13.39 -16.35 15.92
C THR A 44 13.92 -15.69 17.21
N ASP A 45 14.58 -16.47 18.06
CA ASP A 45 15.18 -15.95 19.29
C ASP A 45 16.20 -14.83 18.99
N ALA A 46 16.99 -14.97 17.94
CA ALA A 46 17.93 -13.94 17.51
C ALA A 46 17.26 -12.62 17.10
N GLN A 47 16.10 -12.69 16.39
CA GLN A 47 15.32 -11.51 16.04
C GLN A 47 14.70 -10.84 17.26
N LEU A 48 14.22 -11.64 18.23
CA LEU A 48 13.71 -11.11 19.49
C LEU A 48 14.82 -10.46 20.34
N GLU A 49 16.01 -11.03 20.38
CA GLU A 49 17.18 -10.45 21.08
C GLU A 49 17.65 -9.15 20.41
N HIS A 50 17.48 -9.02 19.09
CA HIS A 50 17.83 -7.81 18.33
C HIS A 50 16.79 -6.69 18.49
N MET A 51 15.56 -7.03 18.89
CA MET A 51 14.46 -6.06 19.06
C MET A 51 14.84 -4.94 20.04
N GLY A 52 14.95 -3.71 19.55
CA GLY A 52 15.30 -2.55 20.36
C GLY A 52 14.21 -2.16 21.37
N GLU A 53 14.60 -1.38 22.39
CA GLU A 53 13.70 -0.96 23.48
C GLU A 53 12.43 -0.24 22.95
N PHE A 54 12.59 0.65 21.97
CA PHE A 54 11.47 1.37 21.36
C PHE A 54 10.41 0.42 20.74
N VAL A 55 10.85 -0.57 19.97
CA VAL A 55 9.95 -1.54 19.31
C VAL A 55 9.31 -2.46 20.35
N THR A 56 10.10 -2.90 21.36
CA THR A 56 9.58 -3.69 22.49
C THR A 56 8.47 -2.95 23.24
N GLU A 57 8.67 -1.67 23.50
CA GLU A 57 7.67 -0.83 24.17
C GLU A 57 6.40 -0.64 23.31
N MET A 58 6.58 -0.42 22.01
CA MET A 58 5.49 -0.28 21.04
C MET A 58 4.65 -1.57 20.98
N HIS A 59 5.29 -2.74 20.79
CA HIS A 59 4.60 -4.03 20.75
C HIS A 59 4.01 -4.45 22.11
N THR A 60 4.55 -3.96 23.21
CA THR A 60 3.95 -4.13 24.54
C THR A 60 2.65 -3.33 24.64
N LYS A 61 2.66 -2.07 24.22
CA LYS A 61 1.49 -1.16 24.26
C LYS A 61 0.37 -1.62 23.32
N SER A 62 0.71 -2.11 22.14
CA SER A 62 -0.27 -2.65 21.18
C SER A 62 -0.80 -4.04 21.58
N GLY A 63 -0.19 -4.69 22.58
CA GLY A 63 -0.54 -6.04 23.00
C GLY A 63 -0.04 -7.15 22.07
N LEU A 64 0.80 -6.82 21.09
CA LEU A 64 1.37 -7.81 20.16
C LEU A 64 2.45 -8.67 20.83
N LEU A 65 3.33 -8.07 21.64
CA LEU A 65 4.48 -8.76 22.23
C LEU A 65 4.13 -10.08 22.94
N PRO A 66 3.09 -10.16 23.81
CA PRO A 66 2.73 -11.42 24.48
C PRO A 66 2.16 -12.49 23.53
N LEU A 67 1.76 -12.11 22.31
CA LEU A 67 1.21 -13.04 21.31
C LEU A 67 2.30 -13.73 20.50
N LEU A 68 3.49 -13.12 20.36
CA LEU A 68 4.58 -13.62 19.52
C LEU A 68 4.99 -15.05 19.88
N ALA A 69 5.04 -15.39 21.17
CA ALA A 69 5.40 -16.73 21.61
C ALA A 69 4.44 -17.83 21.10
N LYS A 70 3.20 -17.46 20.75
CA LYS A 70 2.15 -18.35 20.24
C LYS A 70 1.89 -18.14 18.76
N GLY A 71 2.65 -17.26 18.12
CA GLY A 71 2.55 -16.97 16.69
C GLY A 71 2.81 -18.23 15.86
N THR A 72 2.29 -18.23 14.64
CA THR A 72 2.49 -19.31 13.69
C THR A 72 3.88 -19.24 13.04
N THR A 73 4.25 -20.23 12.25
CA THR A 73 5.49 -20.20 11.47
C THR A 73 5.38 -19.15 10.34
N LEU A 74 6.52 -18.65 9.90
CA LEU A 74 6.57 -17.73 8.77
C LEU A 74 5.97 -18.34 7.48
N GLU A 75 6.22 -19.63 7.26
CA GLU A 75 5.70 -20.37 6.11
C GLU A 75 4.17 -20.47 6.15
N ASP A 76 3.61 -20.89 7.29
CA ASP A 76 2.15 -20.97 7.46
C ASP A 76 1.49 -19.59 7.35
N ALA A 77 2.13 -18.54 7.87
CA ALA A 77 1.65 -17.17 7.73
C ALA A 77 1.60 -16.75 6.26
N GLN A 78 2.67 -16.99 5.49
CA GLN A 78 2.70 -16.72 4.06
C GLN A 78 1.55 -17.43 3.34
N GLN A 79 1.32 -18.70 3.61
CA GLN A 79 0.26 -19.45 2.96
C GLN A 79 -1.14 -18.96 3.31
N GLN A 80 -1.38 -18.58 4.58
CA GLN A 80 -2.66 -18.01 5.01
C GLN A 80 -2.96 -16.68 4.31
N VAL A 81 -1.98 -15.76 4.28
CA VAL A 81 -2.13 -14.45 3.63
C VAL A 81 -2.28 -14.62 2.12
N LEU A 82 -1.46 -15.47 1.51
CA LEU A 82 -1.54 -15.74 0.06
C LEU A 82 -2.88 -16.36 -0.33
N ALA A 83 -3.40 -17.30 0.44
CA ALA A 83 -4.70 -17.91 0.18
C ALA A 83 -5.84 -16.87 0.21
N TYR A 84 -5.84 -15.98 1.20
CA TYR A 84 -6.79 -14.86 1.26
C TYR A 84 -6.66 -13.94 0.04
N VAL A 85 -5.43 -13.56 -0.32
CA VAL A 85 -5.21 -12.68 -1.48
C VAL A 85 -5.68 -13.36 -2.77
N GLN A 86 -5.42 -14.65 -2.96
CA GLN A 86 -5.83 -15.41 -4.14
C GLN A 86 -7.34 -15.59 -4.27
N GLU A 87 -8.08 -15.63 -3.16
CA GLU A 87 -9.53 -15.68 -3.17
C GLU A 87 -10.15 -14.48 -3.89
N TYR A 88 -9.63 -13.28 -3.64
CA TYR A 88 -10.14 -12.03 -4.23
C TYR A 88 -9.34 -11.54 -5.45
N CYS A 89 -8.10 -11.96 -5.57
CA CYS A 89 -7.18 -11.60 -6.65
C CYS A 89 -6.51 -12.86 -7.22
N PRO A 90 -7.25 -13.74 -7.92
CA PRO A 90 -6.73 -15.05 -8.35
C PRO A 90 -5.63 -14.97 -9.41
N THR A 91 -5.56 -13.87 -10.16
CA THR A 91 -4.54 -13.71 -11.20
C THR A 91 -3.32 -13.01 -10.64
N ALA A 92 -2.19 -13.72 -10.63
CA ALA A 92 -0.92 -13.17 -10.20
C ALA A 92 -0.49 -11.94 -11.02
N ARG A 93 0.23 -11.02 -10.38
CA ARG A 93 0.81 -9.81 -10.97
C ARG A 93 -0.20 -8.78 -11.50
N LYS A 94 -1.45 -8.81 -11.01
CA LYS A 94 -2.50 -7.85 -11.39
C LYS A 94 -2.78 -6.81 -10.32
N ALA A 95 -2.94 -7.23 -9.07
CA ALA A 95 -3.28 -6.33 -7.99
C ALA A 95 -2.02 -5.66 -7.40
N PRO A 96 -1.95 -4.32 -7.37
CA PRO A 96 -0.85 -3.60 -6.72
C PRO A 96 -0.92 -3.76 -5.21
N LEU A 97 0.24 -3.76 -4.57
CA LEU A 97 0.39 -3.64 -3.13
C LEU A 97 0.05 -2.20 -2.72
N ALA A 98 -0.74 -2.04 -1.66
CA ALA A 98 -1.16 -0.75 -1.14
C ALA A 98 -0.93 -0.64 0.37
N GLY A 99 -0.64 0.57 0.85
CA GLY A 99 -0.42 0.88 2.26
C GLY A 99 0.24 2.22 2.48
N ASN A 100 0.65 2.50 3.70
CA ASN A 100 1.44 3.68 4.06
C ASN A 100 2.93 3.29 4.16
N THR A 101 3.81 4.04 3.49
CA THR A 101 5.27 3.77 3.44
C THR A 101 5.56 2.33 3.00
N ILE A 102 4.71 1.81 2.17
CA ILE A 102 4.59 0.39 1.80
C ILE A 102 5.87 -0.21 1.18
N GLY A 103 6.84 0.62 0.83
CA GLY A 103 8.14 0.16 0.35
C GLY A 103 8.91 -0.64 1.38
N THR A 104 8.79 -0.30 2.66
CA THR A 104 9.41 -1.04 3.78
C THR A 104 8.78 -2.42 3.92
N ASP A 105 7.45 -2.49 3.99
CA ASP A 105 6.72 -3.75 4.06
C ASP A 105 7.05 -4.64 2.88
N ARG A 106 7.06 -4.08 1.67
CA ARG A 106 7.41 -4.82 0.46
C ARG A 106 8.81 -5.42 0.52
N ALA A 107 9.78 -4.73 1.11
CA ALA A 107 11.14 -5.25 1.25
C ALA A 107 11.16 -6.47 2.19
N PHE A 108 10.43 -6.41 3.30
CA PHE A 108 10.28 -7.56 4.21
C PHE A 108 9.51 -8.71 3.57
N LEU A 109 8.42 -8.43 2.84
CA LEU A 109 7.69 -9.45 2.10
C LEU A 109 8.57 -10.14 1.03
N ALA A 110 9.37 -9.38 0.30
CA ALA A 110 10.27 -9.95 -0.70
C ALA A 110 11.30 -10.92 -0.11
N LYS A 111 11.76 -10.63 1.11
CA LYS A 111 12.72 -11.49 1.82
C LYS A 111 12.05 -12.68 2.50
N TYR A 112 10.95 -12.46 3.19
CA TYR A 112 10.37 -13.43 4.11
C TYR A 112 9.11 -14.13 3.57
N MET A 113 8.40 -13.52 2.61
CA MET A 113 7.19 -14.08 2.00
C MET A 113 7.23 -13.98 0.46
N PRO A 114 8.25 -14.57 -0.20
CA PRO A 114 8.50 -14.36 -1.62
C PRO A 114 7.35 -14.85 -2.53
N GLU A 115 6.59 -15.87 -2.14
CA GLU A 115 5.44 -16.34 -2.93
C GLU A 115 4.31 -15.30 -2.92
N LEU A 116 4.05 -14.69 -1.77
CA LEU A 116 3.09 -13.60 -1.64
C LEU A 116 3.53 -12.39 -2.47
N GLU A 117 4.78 -11.96 -2.32
CA GLU A 117 5.32 -10.81 -3.05
C GLU A 117 5.26 -11.02 -4.57
N GLN A 118 5.62 -12.21 -5.06
CA GLN A 118 5.57 -12.56 -6.48
C GLN A 118 4.15 -12.63 -7.04
N HIS A 119 3.14 -12.85 -6.22
CA HIS A 119 1.73 -12.80 -6.62
C HIS A 119 1.25 -11.37 -6.87
N LEU A 120 1.84 -10.37 -6.20
CA LEU A 120 1.47 -8.98 -6.32
C LEU A 120 2.03 -8.32 -7.59
N HIS A 121 1.38 -7.26 -8.07
CA HIS A 121 1.91 -6.42 -9.14
C HIS A 121 3.15 -5.65 -8.64
N TYR A 122 4.11 -5.37 -9.51
CA TYR A 122 5.36 -4.67 -9.13
C TYR A 122 5.16 -3.20 -8.69
N ARG A 123 4.03 -2.58 -9.06
CA ARG A 123 3.69 -1.20 -8.67
C ARG A 123 3.06 -1.17 -7.29
N ASN A 124 3.33 -0.07 -6.56
CA ASN A 124 2.72 0.22 -5.28
C ASN A 124 1.66 1.32 -5.40
N ILE A 125 0.69 1.28 -4.50
CA ILE A 125 -0.18 2.40 -4.14
C ILE A 125 0.25 2.85 -2.75
N ASP A 126 1.12 3.85 -2.68
CA ASP A 126 1.65 4.37 -1.43
C ASP A 126 0.90 5.64 -1.01
N VAL A 127 0.07 5.51 0.02
CA VAL A 127 -0.73 6.61 0.56
C VAL A 127 0.18 7.70 1.15
N SER A 128 1.33 7.32 1.71
CA SER A 128 2.32 8.27 2.22
C SER A 128 2.87 9.20 1.14
N SER A 129 2.98 8.73 -0.10
CA SER A 129 3.38 9.59 -1.23
C SER A 129 2.34 10.67 -1.52
N ILE A 130 1.05 10.34 -1.47
CA ILE A 130 -0.05 11.31 -1.64
C ILE A 130 -0.04 12.31 -0.48
N LYS A 131 0.12 11.84 0.74
CA LYS A 131 0.26 12.66 1.95
C LYS A 131 1.41 13.66 1.85
N GLU A 132 2.57 13.23 1.38
CA GLU A 132 3.74 14.09 1.18
C GLU A 132 3.51 15.17 0.11
N LEU A 133 2.79 14.86 -0.96
CA LEU A 133 2.39 15.84 -1.97
C LEU A 133 1.32 16.80 -1.43
N ALA A 134 0.34 16.28 -0.68
CA ALA A 134 -0.66 17.10 -0.02
C ALA A 134 -0.03 18.12 0.96
N ARG A 135 0.96 17.70 1.73
CA ARG A 135 1.69 18.58 2.64
C ARG A 135 2.35 19.77 1.93
N ARG A 136 2.85 19.57 0.70
CA ARG A 136 3.53 20.60 -0.09
C ARG A 136 2.58 21.50 -0.87
N TRP A 137 1.55 20.91 -1.47
CA TRP A 137 0.69 21.62 -2.42
C TRP A 137 -0.65 22.04 -1.82
N TYR A 138 -1.13 21.28 -0.83
CA TYR A 138 -2.42 21.49 -0.18
C TYR A 138 -2.32 21.33 1.34
N PRO A 139 -1.52 22.17 2.06
CA PRO A 139 -1.22 21.97 3.48
C PRO A 139 -2.46 21.92 4.36
N ARG A 140 -3.54 22.63 3.99
CA ARG A 140 -4.82 22.57 4.72
C ARG A 140 -5.48 21.21 4.64
N VAL A 141 -5.37 20.53 3.48
CA VAL A 141 -5.91 19.18 3.30
C VAL A 141 -5.17 18.21 4.22
N GLN A 142 -3.84 18.23 4.17
CA GLN A 142 -3.02 17.38 5.04
C GLN A 142 -3.29 17.63 6.54
N HIS A 143 -3.48 18.90 6.93
CA HIS A 143 -3.70 19.29 8.33
C HIS A 143 -5.10 18.87 8.85
N LYS A 144 -6.06 18.60 7.97
CA LYS A 144 -7.43 18.16 8.28
C LYS A 144 -7.66 16.69 7.99
N ALA A 145 -6.63 15.95 7.61
CA ALA A 145 -6.72 14.51 7.43
C ALA A 145 -7.20 13.81 8.72
N PRO A 146 -7.93 12.70 8.62
CA PRO A 146 -8.36 11.95 9.78
C PRO A 146 -7.19 11.61 10.70
N ALA A 147 -7.41 11.75 12.02
CA ALA A 147 -6.41 11.36 12.99
C ALA A 147 -6.33 9.84 13.06
N LYS A 148 -5.11 9.31 13.02
CA LYS A 148 -4.87 7.87 13.24
C LYS A 148 -4.86 7.57 14.72
N THR A 149 -5.38 6.41 15.10
CA THR A 149 -5.39 5.97 16.51
C THR A 149 -4.01 5.52 16.99
N GLY A 150 -3.16 5.09 16.06
CA GLY A 150 -1.79 4.66 16.36
C GLY A 150 -1.74 3.39 17.21
N ASN A 151 -2.65 2.46 16.99
CA ASN A 151 -2.75 1.23 17.77
C ASN A 151 -1.62 0.24 17.49
N HIS A 152 -0.86 0.44 16.40
CA HIS A 152 0.23 -0.46 15.97
C HIS A 152 -0.22 -1.93 15.94
N ARG A 153 -1.33 -2.19 15.24
CA ARG A 153 -1.85 -3.50 14.90
C ARG A 153 -2.15 -3.49 13.40
N ALA A 154 -1.53 -4.39 12.69
CA ALA A 154 -1.47 -4.38 11.24
C ALA A 154 -2.84 -4.24 10.55
N LEU A 155 -3.86 -4.98 10.99
CA LEU A 155 -5.19 -4.88 10.38
C LEU A 155 -5.87 -3.52 10.62
N ALA A 156 -5.71 -2.94 11.81
CA ALA A 156 -6.27 -1.62 12.13
C ALA A 156 -5.56 -0.52 11.32
N ASP A 157 -4.24 -0.61 11.18
CA ASP A 157 -3.44 0.35 10.41
C ASP A 157 -3.75 0.30 8.90
N ILE A 158 -4.11 -0.88 8.37
CA ILE A 158 -4.65 -1.02 7.00
C ILE A 158 -5.99 -0.29 6.86
N GLN A 159 -6.92 -0.48 7.79
CA GLN A 159 -8.23 0.17 7.75
C GLN A 159 -8.09 1.69 7.75
N GLU A 160 -7.25 2.23 8.64
CA GLU A 160 -6.93 3.66 8.69
C GLU A 160 -6.27 4.16 7.39
N SER A 161 -5.42 3.34 6.76
CA SER A 161 -4.77 3.67 5.49
C SER A 161 -5.76 3.74 4.31
N ILE A 162 -6.76 2.86 4.28
CA ILE A 162 -7.86 2.89 3.31
C ILE A 162 -8.71 4.17 3.52
N GLU A 163 -9.06 4.49 4.76
CA GLU A 163 -9.82 5.69 5.09
C GLU A 163 -9.04 6.97 4.73
N GLU A 164 -7.75 7.00 5.01
CA GLU A 164 -6.87 8.10 4.63
C GLU A 164 -6.82 8.29 3.10
N LEU A 165 -6.74 7.20 2.33
CA LEU A 165 -6.79 7.28 0.86
C LEU A 165 -8.14 7.75 0.35
N ARG A 166 -9.26 7.30 0.94
CA ARG A 166 -10.60 7.81 0.61
C ARG A 166 -10.69 9.31 0.83
N TYR A 167 -10.19 9.79 1.97
CA TYR A 167 -10.13 11.22 2.27
C TYR A 167 -9.32 11.99 1.22
N TYR A 168 -8.10 11.53 0.89
CA TYR A 168 -7.30 12.20 -0.13
C TYR A 168 -7.92 12.15 -1.52
N ARG A 169 -8.59 11.06 -1.87
CA ARG A 169 -9.32 10.97 -3.14
C ARG A 169 -10.38 12.06 -3.26
N ASP A 170 -11.16 12.27 -2.22
CA ASP A 170 -12.23 13.27 -2.23
C ASP A 170 -11.69 14.71 -2.13
N ALA A 171 -10.56 14.91 -1.45
CA ALA A 171 -10.02 16.24 -1.17
C ALA A 171 -9.03 16.77 -2.22
N LEU A 172 -8.38 15.90 -3.00
CA LEU A 172 -7.27 16.25 -3.88
C LEU A 172 -7.51 15.97 -5.35
N PHE A 173 -8.26 14.93 -5.68
CA PHE A 173 -8.47 14.53 -7.06
C PHE A 173 -9.70 15.23 -7.63
N VAL A 174 -9.65 15.57 -8.92
CA VAL A 174 -10.80 16.18 -9.59
C VAL A 174 -11.98 15.20 -9.62
N ALA A 175 -13.18 15.74 -9.50
CA ALA A 175 -14.39 14.93 -9.53
C ALA A 175 -14.53 14.19 -10.86
N GLN A 176 -15.06 12.98 -10.81
CA GLN A 176 -15.39 12.21 -12.02
C GLN A 176 -16.44 12.96 -12.88
N PRO A 177 -16.33 12.89 -14.22
CA PRO A 177 -15.39 12.09 -15.03
C PRO A 177 -14.03 12.74 -15.26
N GLY A 178 -13.69 13.83 -14.59
CA GLY A 178 -12.44 14.56 -14.77
C GLY A 178 -12.51 15.59 -15.92
N PRO A 179 -11.37 16.17 -16.32
CA PRO A 179 -11.28 17.15 -17.41
C PRO A 179 -11.65 16.53 -18.76
N SER A 180 -12.15 17.35 -19.68
CA SER A 180 -12.43 16.96 -21.06
C SER A 180 -11.16 16.57 -21.83
N SER A 181 -11.31 15.89 -22.97
CA SER A 181 -10.18 15.52 -23.82
C SER A 181 -9.41 16.75 -24.32
N GLU A 182 -10.09 17.85 -24.61
CA GLU A 182 -9.51 19.12 -25.04
C GLU A 182 -8.68 19.73 -23.90
N GLU A 183 -9.24 19.84 -22.69
CA GLU A 183 -8.52 20.33 -21.51
C GLU A 183 -7.30 19.47 -21.18
N LEU A 184 -7.41 18.13 -21.28
CA LEU A 184 -6.28 17.22 -21.08
C LEU A 184 -5.19 17.43 -22.12
N THR A 185 -5.53 17.69 -23.36
CA THR A 185 -4.59 18.01 -24.44
C THR A 185 -3.83 19.31 -24.17
N GLU A 186 -4.54 20.35 -23.70
CA GLU A 186 -3.92 21.62 -23.31
C GLU A 186 -2.96 21.45 -22.13
N ILE A 187 -3.39 20.71 -21.09
CA ILE A 187 -2.54 20.40 -19.92
C ILE A 187 -1.29 19.63 -20.36
N ALA A 188 -1.45 18.59 -21.18
CA ALA A 188 -0.33 17.79 -21.67
C ALA A 188 0.66 18.67 -22.48
N THR A 189 0.17 19.52 -23.37
CA THR A 189 0.97 20.44 -24.17
C THR A 189 1.76 21.42 -23.31
N LYS A 190 1.14 21.95 -22.25
CA LYS A 190 1.79 22.86 -21.29
C LYS A 190 2.99 22.22 -20.59
N HIS A 191 2.91 20.92 -20.29
CA HIS A 191 3.94 20.22 -19.52
C HIS A 191 4.90 19.39 -20.37
N CYS A 192 4.58 19.18 -21.63
CA CYS A 192 5.42 18.41 -22.53
C CYS A 192 6.67 19.18 -22.94
N GLY A 193 7.83 18.58 -22.74
CA GLY A 193 9.12 19.16 -23.10
C GLY A 193 9.56 20.39 -22.28
N ALA A 194 8.83 20.76 -21.26
CA ALA A 194 9.16 21.93 -20.43
C ALA A 194 10.55 21.86 -19.77
N LEU A 195 11.03 20.66 -19.45
CA LEU A 195 12.36 20.43 -18.86
C LEU A 195 13.41 19.97 -19.86
N THR A 196 13.00 19.25 -20.91
CA THR A 196 13.92 18.59 -21.85
C THR A 196 14.14 19.40 -23.12
N GLY A 197 13.34 20.45 -23.38
CA GLY A 197 13.34 21.20 -24.63
C GLY A 197 12.85 20.39 -25.86
N HIS A 198 12.52 19.13 -25.66
CA HIS A 198 12.01 18.26 -26.74
C HIS A 198 10.48 18.30 -26.73
N ARG A 199 9.89 18.99 -27.70
CA ARG A 199 8.46 18.86 -27.98
C ARG A 199 8.25 17.54 -28.72
N PRO A 200 7.44 16.59 -28.24
CA PRO A 200 7.06 15.44 -29.06
C PRO A 200 6.40 15.94 -30.37
N ALA A 201 6.61 15.20 -31.43
CA ALA A 201 5.84 15.43 -32.67
C ALA A 201 4.33 15.38 -32.33
N GLU A 202 3.57 16.29 -32.94
CA GLU A 202 2.11 16.27 -32.78
C GLU A 202 1.60 14.85 -33.10
N PRO A 203 0.68 14.30 -32.30
CA PRO A 203 0.08 13.02 -32.61
C PRO A 203 -0.56 13.15 -34.01
N SER A 204 -0.10 12.35 -34.95
CA SER A 204 -0.73 12.27 -36.26
C SER A 204 -2.20 11.96 -36.04
N ALA A 205 -3.09 12.80 -36.56
CA ALA A 205 -4.52 12.57 -36.55
C ALA A 205 -4.77 11.21 -37.20
N THR A 206 -4.98 10.17 -36.41
CA THR A 206 -5.58 8.93 -36.92
C THR A 206 -6.99 9.27 -37.28
N PRO A 207 -7.41 9.07 -38.56
CA PRO A 207 -8.80 9.27 -38.94
C PRO A 207 -9.67 8.32 -38.08
N ASP A 208 -10.71 8.86 -37.47
CA ASP A 208 -11.80 8.08 -36.88
C ASP A 208 -12.41 7.16 -37.94
N THR A 209 -11.92 5.92 -38.00
CA THR A 209 -12.57 4.85 -38.75
C THR A 209 -13.47 4.07 -37.78
N ASN A 210 -14.57 4.69 -37.39
CA ASN A 210 -15.75 4.00 -36.89
C ASN A 210 -16.99 4.88 -37.15
N ALA A 211 -17.29 5.04 -38.44
CA ALA A 211 -18.64 5.26 -38.90
C ALA A 211 -18.98 4.07 -39.78
N GLU A 212 -20.10 3.41 -39.49
CA GLU A 212 -20.79 2.35 -40.24
C GLU A 212 -20.33 0.89 -39.90
N GLU A 213 -21.04 0.21 -38.97
CA GLU A 213 -22.10 -0.78 -39.16
C GLU A 213 -22.67 -1.23 -37.79
#